data_3464dca170125eb5af8b8bfcbf7e1abe
#
_entry.id   3464dca170125eb5af8b8bfcbf7e1abe
#
_cell.length_a   1.000
_cell.length_b   1.000
_cell.length_c   1.000
_cell.angle_alpha   90.00
_cell.angle_beta   90.00
_cell.angle_gamma   90.00
#
_symmetry.space_group_name_H-M   'P 1'
#
loop_
_entity.id
_entity.type
_entity.pdbx_description
1 polymer ?
#
loop_
_entity_poly.entity_id
_entity_poly.type
_entity_poly.pdbx_seq_one_letter_code
_entity_poly.pdbx_strand_id
1 'polypeptide(L)'
;LLNTDRNTHNMDYRWLDLNREPVWINCRGYIIRGDQQEPIYLIGCINEIGNRQKADNITGLLGETSLEKYFKDSVSTLNKGFLIHVGIDCFKMINENYGWDYGDYVLRETASCILSCISDSQKVYKIASDEFIILDTTSSDMTTASNLYDHICKHINQFIEENNFAAVFTISAGILPLPDLSQTGYAELIKRTDFSLTMAKQHGRNCCYIFQEEEYQNFLRIREITNELHSAVNHGFRGFSIIFQPVMDIQQDKLTGAEVLIRFASKKFGPISPAEFIPLLETSGLIIPTGRWFMREAITACRKIRMQIPDFKVNINVSQVQITKSDIITDLISEMDASGLPPA
;
A
#
# COMPACT_ATOMS: atom_id res chain seq x y z
N LEU A 1 -16.25 40.65 19.65
CA LEU A 1 -15.21 41.02 20.59
C LEU A 1 -15.53 42.34 21.29
N LEU A 2 -15.79 43.45 20.56
CA LEU A 2 -16.00 44.78 21.16
C LEU A 2 -17.13 44.80 22.19
N ASN A 3 -18.17 44.00 21.99
CA ASN A 3 -19.37 43.93 22.84
C ASN A 3 -19.42 42.65 23.70
N THR A 4 -18.32 41.98 23.91
CA THR A 4 -18.24 40.76 24.73
C THR A 4 -17.11 40.88 25.75
N ASP A 5 -17.19 40.15 26.87
CA ASP A 5 -16.13 40.10 27.89
C ASP A 5 -14.87 39.32 27.45
N ARG A 6 -14.83 38.81 26.18
CA ARG A 6 -13.70 38.09 25.66
C ARG A 6 -12.63 39.04 25.14
N ASN A 7 -11.41 38.87 25.60
CA ASN A 7 -10.26 39.66 25.15
C ASN A 7 -9.53 39.05 23.94
N THR A 8 -9.84 37.82 23.57
CA THR A 8 -9.17 37.11 22.49
C THR A 8 -10.14 36.72 21.40
N HIS A 9 -9.66 36.77 20.17
CA HIS A 9 -10.34 36.30 18.97
C HIS A 9 -9.41 35.37 18.20
N ASN A 10 -9.90 34.21 17.80
CA ASN A 10 -9.18 33.28 16.93
C ASN A 10 -10.24 32.54 16.13
N MET A 11 -10.39 32.91 14.85
CA MET A 11 -11.38 32.32 13.97
C MET A 11 -10.85 32.24 12.56
N ASP A 12 -11.31 31.23 11.84
CA ASP A 12 -11.05 31.04 10.42
C ASP A 12 -12.19 31.61 9.60
N TYR A 13 -11.85 32.38 8.58
CA TYR A 13 -12.79 32.96 7.64
C TYR A 13 -12.43 32.58 6.22
N ARG A 14 -13.45 32.53 5.37
CA ARG A 14 -13.30 32.43 3.93
C ARG A 14 -13.28 33.84 3.33
N TRP A 15 -12.17 34.19 2.70
CA TRP A 15 -11.98 35.49 2.05
C TRP A 15 -11.84 35.30 0.53
N LEU A 16 -12.00 36.35 -0.26
CA LEU A 16 -11.74 36.35 -1.69
C LEU A 16 -10.42 37.06 -1.95
N ASP A 17 -9.53 36.45 -2.72
CA ASP A 17 -8.28 37.08 -3.19
C ASP A 17 -8.54 38.11 -4.31
N LEU A 18 -7.48 38.70 -4.84
CA LEU A 18 -7.56 39.67 -5.94
C LEU A 18 -8.18 39.09 -7.23
N ASN A 19 -8.10 37.78 -7.42
CA ASN A 19 -8.69 37.08 -8.56
C ASN A 19 -10.12 36.57 -8.27
N ARG A 20 -10.69 36.95 -7.11
CA ARG A 20 -11.97 36.46 -6.57
C ARG A 20 -12.01 34.97 -6.27
N GLU A 21 -10.86 34.36 -6.09
CA GLU A 21 -10.77 32.98 -5.63
C GLU A 21 -10.89 32.92 -4.11
N PRO A 22 -11.63 31.93 -3.56
CA PRO A 22 -11.81 31.80 -2.11
C PRO A 22 -10.54 31.30 -1.44
N VAL A 23 -9.98 32.10 -0.55
CA VAL A 23 -8.88 31.74 0.33
C VAL A 23 -9.33 31.67 1.79
N TRP A 24 -8.81 30.71 2.54
CA TRP A 24 -9.04 30.66 3.97
C TRP A 24 -8.00 31.48 4.69
N ILE A 25 -8.47 32.31 5.63
CA ILE A 25 -7.62 33.12 6.51
C ILE A 25 -7.92 32.79 7.96
N ASN A 26 -6.88 32.78 8.80
CA ASN A 26 -7.00 32.77 10.25
C ASN A 26 -6.79 34.18 10.77
N CYS A 27 -7.81 34.71 11.46
CA CYS A 27 -7.74 36.01 12.12
C CYS A 27 -7.59 35.79 13.62
N ARG A 28 -6.49 36.29 14.18
CA ARG A 28 -6.23 36.31 15.61
C ARG A 28 -6.17 37.74 16.08
N GLY A 29 -6.89 38.03 17.17
CA GLY A 29 -6.92 39.37 17.74
C GLY A 29 -6.93 39.33 19.26
N TYR A 30 -6.40 40.36 19.85
CA TYR A 30 -6.44 40.63 21.27
C TYR A 30 -6.91 42.07 21.53
N ILE A 31 -7.86 42.25 22.47
CA ILE A 31 -8.33 43.56 22.88
C ILE A 31 -7.63 43.94 24.17
N ILE A 32 -7.02 45.12 24.17
CA ILE A 32 -6.53 45.78 25.37
C ILE A 32 -7.64 46.73 25.85
N ARG A 33 -8.04 46.56 27.10
CA ARG A 33 -9.09 47.34 27.74
C ARG A 33 -8.50 48.29 28.77
N GLY A 34 -9.16 49.42 28.98
CA GLY A 34 -8.82 50.36 30.01
C GLY A 34 -9.35 49.96 31.39
N ASP A 35 -9.16 50.84 32.37
CA ASP A 35 -9.54 50.61 33.76
C ASP A 35 -11.06 50.44 33.96
N GLN A 36 -11.86 51.00 33.04
CA GLN A 36 -13.33 50.88 33.06
C GLN A 36 -13.85 49.79 32.11
N GLN A 37 -12.94 48.86 31.70
CA GLN A 37 -13.24 47.76 30.77
C GLN A 37 -13.60 48.20 29.32
N GLU A 38 -13.43 49.47 29.00
CA GLU A 38 -13.59 49.98 27.62
C GLU A 38 -12.47 49.47 26.72
N PRO A 39 -12.75 49.10 25.45
CA PRO A 39 -11.72 48.68 24.51
C PRO A 39 -10.88 49.88 24.06
N ILE A 40 -9.56 49.84 24.33
CA ILE A 40 -8.62 50.89 23.94
C ILE A 40 -7.91 50.53 22.64
N TYR A 41 -7.41 49.31 22.56
CA TYR A 41 -6.69 48.82 21.39
C TYR A 41 -7.16 47.44 20.97
N LEU A 42 -7.21 47.22 19.65
CA LEU A 42 -7.34 45.92 19.05
C LEU A 42 -6.05 45.62 18.30
N ILE A 43 -5.33 44.61 18.74
CA ILE A 43 -4.12 44.11 18.06
C ILE A 43 -4.47 42.78 17.46
N GLY A 44 -4.19 42.59 16.15
CA GLY A 44 -4.47 41.34 15.48
C GLY A 44 -3.54 41.07 14.34
N CYS A 45 -3.49 39.81 13.93
CA CYS A 45 -2.83 39.39 12.73
C CYS A 45 -3.80 38.52 11.90
N ILE A 46 -3.67 38.67 10.60
CA ILE A 46 -4.39 37.85 9.60
C ILE A 46 -3.34 37.01 8.89
N ASN A 47 -3.52 35.71 8.95
CA ASN A 47 -2.66 34.76 8.24
C ASN A 47 -3.49 34.04 7.18
N GLU A 48 -2.99 33.94 5.99
CA GLU A 48 -3.57 33.11 4.96
C GLU A 48 -3.34 31.62 5.31
N ILE A 49 -4.41 30.89 5.62
CA ILE A 49 -4.33 29.45 5.93
C ILE A 49 -4.01 28.67 4.65
N GLY A 50 -4.51 29.13 3.50
CA GLY A 50 -4.37 28.44 2.22
C GLY A 50 -2.92 28.23 1.78
N ASN A 51 -2.00 29.13 2.12
CA ASN A 51 -0.57 28.95 1.86
C ASN A 51 0.14 28.12 2.95
N ARG A 52 -0.37 28.10 4.18
CA ARG A 52 0.16 27.25 5.27
C ARG A 52 -0.32 25.80 5.19
N GLN A 53 -1.51 25.52 4.63
CA GLN A 53 -1.99 24.15 4.38
C GLN A 53 -1.19 23.42 3.29
N LYS A 54 -0.34 24.12 2.54
CA LYS A 54 0.55 23.49 1.56
C LYS A 54 1.82 22.91 2.17
N ALA A 55 2.23 23.41 3.35
CA ALA A 55 3.43 22.94 4.04
C ALA A 55 3.05 22.07 5.23
N ASP A 56 3.77 20.97 5.39
CA ASP A 56 3.67 20.08 6.55
C ASP A 56 4.15 20.79 7.81
N ASN A 57 3.39 20.73 8.88
CA ASN A 57 3.66 21.49 10.12
C ASN A 57 4.89 20.98 10.88
N ILE A 58 5.31 19.72 10.67
CA ILE A 58 6.43 19.09 11.35
C ILE A 58 7.73 19.36 10.61
N THR A 59 7.72 19.13 9.30
CA THR A 59 8.93 19.19 8.45
C THR A 59 9.09 20.51 7.71
N GLY A 60 8.03 21.31 7.59
CA GLY A 60 8.01 22.55 6.80
C GLY A 60 7.99 22.32 5.27
N LEU A 61 8.00 21.08 4.82
CA LEU A 61 8.00 20.74 3.41
C LEU A 61 6.62 20.94 2.78
N LEU A 62 6.59 21.23 1.48
CA LEU A 62 5.35 21.26 0.71
C LEU A 62 4.74 19.86 0.63
N GLY A 63 3.39 19.80 0.68
CA GLY A 63 2.65 18.54 0.65
C GLY A 63 2.31 18.06 -0.76
N GLU A 64 1.60 16.93 -0.83
CA GLU A 64 1.17 16.25 -2.05
C GLU A 64 0.40 17.16 -3.03
N THR A 65 -0.50 18.01 -2.51
CA THR A 65 -1.25 18.96 -3.35
C THR A 65 -0.33 19.90 -4.15
N SER A 66 0.82 20.27 -3.55
CA SER A 66 1.81 21.11 -4.22
C SER A 66 2.59 20.35 -5.29
N LEU A 67 2.89 19.07 -5.04
CA LEU A 67 3.48 18.17 -6.03
C LEU A 67 2.53 17.94 -7.21
N GLU A 68 1.26 17.64 -6.95
CA GLU A 68 0.24 17.46 -8.00
C GLU A 68 0.09 18.69 -8.85
N LYS A 69 0.03 19.88 -8.22
CA LYS A 69 -0.03 21.14 -8.95
C LYS A 69 1.20 21.35 -9.83
N TYR A 70 2.40 21.07 -9.29
CA TYR A 70 3.63 21.19 -10.06
C TYR A 70 3.61 20.31 -11.31
N PHE A 71 3.14 19.07 -11.21
CA PHE A 71 3.00 18.17 -12.35
C PHE A 71 1.97 18.68 -13.37
N LYS A 72 0.81 19.16 -12.91
CA LYS A 72 -0.23 19.71 -13.80
C LYS A 72 0.27 20.93 -14.58
N ASP A 73 1.01 21.80 -13.91
CA ASP A 73 1.55 23.04 -14.53
C ASP A 73 2.73 22.75 -15.48
N SER A 74 3.42 21.61 -15.32
CA SER A 74 4.68 21.31 -16.02
C SER A 74 4.59 20.18 -17.04
N VAL A 75 3.41 19.57 -17.27
CA VAL A 75 3.20 18.41 -18.15
C VAL A 75 3.83 18.55 -19.53
N SER A 76 3.79 19.76 -20.11
CA SER A 76 4.32 20.00 -21.45
C SER A 76 5.85 20.20 -21.52
N THR A 77 6.51 20.36 -20.37
CA THR A 77 7.94 20.70 -20.28
C THR A 77 8.79 19.61 -19.64
N LEU A 78 8.17 18.73 -18.86
CA LEU A 78 8.84 17.61 -18.18
C LEU A 78 8.98 16.41 -19.12
N ASN A 79 10.16 16.24 -19.71
CA ASN A 79 10.49 15.13 -20.59
C ASN A 79 11.70 14.31 -20.12
N LYS A 80 12.23 14.63 -18.96
CA LYS A 80 13.35 13.93 -18.32
C LYS A 80 13.33 14.14 -16.82
N GLY A 81 13.98 13.27 -16.08
CA GLY A 81 14.08 13.33 -14.63
C GLY A 81 13.75 12.01 -13.96
N PHE A 82 13.65 12.05 -12.64
CA PHE A 82 13.23 10.94 -11.82
C PHE A 82 12.49 11.42 -10.56
N LEU A 83 11.73 10.50 -9.99
CA LEU A 83 11.19 10.61 -8.64
C LEU A 83 11.87 9.59 -7.74
N ILE A 84 12.20 9.99 -6.52
CA ILE A 84 12.58 9.07 -5.43
C ILE A 84 11.51 9.17 -4.35
N HIS A 85 10.77 8.09 -4.15
CA HIS A 85 9.80 7.98 -3.07
C HIS A 85 10.47 7.31 -1.87
N VAL A 86 10.75 8.10 -0.86
CA VAL A 86 11.47 7.67 0.36
C VAL A 86 10.47 7.42 1.48
N GLY A 87 10.61 6.30 2.18
CA GLY A 87 9.85 5.99 3.39
C GLY A 87 10.75 5.58 4.53
N ILE A 88 10.46 6.04 5.76
CA ILE A 88 11.18 5.63 6.96
C ILE A 88 10.75 4.21 7.31
N ASP A 89 11.73 3.32 7.47
CA ASP A 89 11.45 1.93 7.80
C ASP A 89 10.97 1.78 9.24
N CYS A 90 9.90 1.00 9.41
CA CYS A 90 9.33 0.69 10.72
C CYS A 90 8.97 1.93 11.58
N PHE A 91 8.60 3.06 10.96
CA PHE A 91 8.29 4.31 11.66
C PHE A 91 7.22 4.16 12.74
N LYS A 92 6.22 3.29 12.53
CA LYS A 92 5.22 2.97 13.53
C LYS A 92 5.85 2.45 14.84
N MET A 93 6.86 1.60 14.75
CA MET A 93 7.58 1.07 15.92
C MET A 93 8.35 2.17 16.67
N ILE A 94 8.84 3.18 15.96
CA ILE A 94 9.48 4.35 16.60
C ILE A 94 8.47 5.08 17.47
N ASN A 95 7.28 5.36 16.94
CA ASN A 95 6.19 6.01 17.69
C ASN A 95 5.74 5.15 18.88
N GLU A 96 5.62 3.84 18.71
CA GLU A 96 5.20 2.93 19.79
C GLU A 96 6.24 2.84 20.92
N ASN A 97 7.54 2.85 20.58
CA ASN A 97 8.61 2.69 21.56
C ASN A 97 9.04 4.00 22.23
N TYR A 98 9.01 5.12 21.52
CA TYR A 98 9.59 6.40 21.97
C TYR A 98 8.56 7.53 22.07
N GLY A 99 7.31 7.32 21.62
CA GLY A 99 6.25 8.32 21.62
C GLY A 99 6.20 9.19 20.36
N TRP A 100 5.08 9.87 20.18
CA TRP A 100 4.78 10.69 18.99
C TRP A 100 5.72 11.89 18.83
N ASP A 101 6.07 12.57 19.94
CA ASP A 101 6.99 13.72 19.91
C ASP A 101 8.36 13.33 19.38
N TYR A 102 8.80 12.11 19.71
CA TYR A 102 10.05 11.57 19.19
C TYR A 102 9.93 11.19 17.70
N GLY A 103 8.81 10.63 17.28
CA GLY A 103 8.52 10.40 15.88
C GLY A 103 8.53 11.69 15.06
N ASP A 104 7.93 12.76 15.57
CA ASP A 104 7.96 14.09 14.95
C ASP A 104 9.39 14.64 14.85
N TYR A 105 10.23 14.36 15.85
CA TYR A 105 11.64 14.71 15.80
C TYR A 105 12.37 13.91 14.69
N VAL A 106 12.16 12.59 14.60
CA VAL A 106 12.71 11.75 13.51
C VAL A 106 12.30 12.25 12.14
N LEU A 107 11.01 12.63 11.95
CA LEU A 107 10.52 13.19 10.69
C LEU A 107 11.24 14.48 10.31
N ARG A 108 11.43 15.38 11.26
CA ARG A 108 12.08 16.68 11.06
C ARG A 108 13.54 16.50 10.67
N GLU A 109 14.25 15.64 11.38
CA GLU A 109 15.67 15.41 11.11
C GLU A 109 15.88 14.63 9.80
N THR A 110 15.00 13.67 9.47
CA THR A 110 15.02 13.00 8.16
C THR A 110 14.83 14.01 7.03
N ALA A 111 13.85 14.91 7.16
CA ALA A 111 13.64 15.98 6.19
C ALA A 111 14.87 16.89 6.05
N SER A 112 15.51 17.25 7.16
CA SER A 112 16.75 18.06 7.19
C SER A 112 17.91 17.34 6.50
N CYS A 113 18.10 16.06 6.76
CA CYS A 113 19.12 15.23 6.09
C CYS A 113 18.87 15.15 4.57
N ILE A 114 17.61 14.96 4.13
CA ILE A 114 17.27 14.95 2.71
C ILE A 114 17.58 16.31 2.08
N LEU A 115 17.14 17.40 2.69
CA LEU A 115 17.36 18.77 2.20
C LEU A 115 18.85 19.12 2.07
N SER A 116 19.70 18.62 2.97
CA SER A 116 21.14 18.86 2.91
C SER A 116 21.86 18.10 1.79
N CYS A 117 21.24 17.03 1.27
CA CYS A 117 21.81 16.19 0.21
C CYS A 117 21.37 16.59 -1.20
N ILE A 118 20.31 17.37 -1.33
CA ILE A 118 19.77 17.77 -2.64
C ILE A 118 20.38 19.08 -3.16
N SER A 119 20.32 19.26 -4.48
CA SER A 119 20.71 20.49 -5.17
C SER A 119 19.50 21.43 -5.39
N ASP A 120 19.76 22.68 -5.78
CA ASP A 120 18.72 23.67 -6.08
C ASP A 120 17.76 23.25 -7.22
N SER A 121 18.19 22.33 -8.08
CA SER A 121 17.36 21.77 -9.16
C SER A 121 16.37 20.70 -8.71
N GLN A 122 16.52 20.21 -7.49
CA GLN A 122 15.70 19.16 -6.91
C GLN A 122 14.69 19.75 -5.92
N LYS A 123 13.55 19.09 -5.80
CA LYS A 123 12.47 19.50 -4.89
C LYS A 123 12.05 18.33 -4.01
N VAL A 124 11.72 18.63 -2.75
CA VAL A 124 11.25 17.64 -1.79
C VAL A 124 9.83 17.97 -1.36
N TYR A 125 9.02 16.92 -1.27
CA TYR A 125 7.63 17.00 -0.83
C TYR A 125 7.36 15.97 0.26
N LYS A 126 6.52 16.33 1.23
CA LYS A 126 5.97 15.43 2.25
C LYS A 126 4.64 14.87 1.76
N ILE A 127 4.54 13.53 1.59
CA ILE A 127 3.37 12.92 0.95
C ILE A 127 2.45 12.25 1.98
N ALA A 128 3.01 11.42 2.85
CA ALA A 128 2.25 10.72 3.89
C ALA A 128 2.94 10.86 5.25
N SER A 129 2.51 10.09 6.25
CA SER A 129 2.99 10.19 7.63
C SER A 129 4.52 10.14 7.75
N ASP A 130 5.17 9.21 7.05
CA ASP A 130 6.60 8.93 7.10
C ASP A 130 7.26 8.89 5.71
N GLU A 131 6.57 9.46 4.70
CA GLU A 131 6.99 9.34 3.30
C GLU A 131 7.28 10.71 2.66
N PHE A 132 8.32 10.74 1.83
CA PHE A 132 8.80 11.92 1.13
C PHE A 132 8.97 11.60 -0.36
N ILE A 133 8.77 12.59 -1.22
CA ILE A 133 9.12 12.47 -2.64
C ILE A 133 10.18 13.51 -2.98
N ILE A 134 11.27 13.06 -3.56
CA ILE A 134 12.30 13.90 -4.17
C ILE A 134 12.05 13.88 -5.67
N LEU A 135 11.92 15.07 -6.27
CA LEU A 135 11.74 15.26 -7.70
C LEU A 135 12.99 15.88 -8.27
N ASP A 136 13.62 15.23 -9.25
CA ASP A 136 14.64 15.78 -10.11
C ASP A 136 14.10 15.91 -11.54
N THR A 137 14.28 17.06 -12.17
CA THR A 137 13.83 17.32 -13.55
C THR A 137 14.98 17.56 -14.52
N THR A 138 16.21 17.31 -14.08
CA THR A 138 17.43 17.63 -14.84
C THR A 138 18.18 16.41 -15.35
N SER A 139 18.16 15.30 -14.61
CA SER A 139 18.88 14.07 -14.94
C SER A 139 17.92 12.92 -15.24
N SER A 140 18.19 12.18 -16.31
CA SER A 140 17.51 10.90 -16.61
C SER A 140 18.36 9.68 -16.26
N ASP A 141 19.53 9.89 -15.66
CA ASP A 141 20.43 8.82 -15.27
C ASP A 141 20.02 8.23 -13.91
N MET A 142 19.61 6.97 -13.90
CA MET A 142 19.19 6.26 -12.69
C MET A 142 20.33 6.00 -11.71
N THR A 143 21.58 6.03 -12.19
CA THR A 143 22.74 5.95 -11.29
C THR A 143 22.85 7.22 -10.42
N THR A 144 22.47 8.38 -10.96
CA THR A 144 22.37 9.62 -10.20
C THR A 144 21.33 9.52 -9.09
N ALA A 145 20.17 8.93 -9.38
CA ALA A 145 19.12 8.73 -8.39
C ALA A 145 19.54 7.75 -7.27
N SER A 146 20.17 6.63 -7.64
CA SER A 146 20.69 5.65 -6.67
C SER A 146 21.81 6.24 -5.81
N ASN A 147 22.73 6.99 -6.39
CA ASN A 147 23.80 7.67 -5.65
C ASN A 147 23.24 8.73 -4.67
N LEU A 148 22.17 9.44 -5.05
CA LEU A 148 21.50 10.38 -4.16
C LEU A 148 20.88 9.65 -2.97
N TYR A 149 20.20 8.52 -3.20
CA TYR A 149 19.68 7.68 -2.13
C TYR A 149 20.79 7.22 -1.16
N ASP A 150 21.90 6.69 -1.69
CA ASP A 150 23.05 6.25 -0.89
C ASP A 150 23.66 7.39 -0.08
N HIS A 151 23.70 8.60 -0.66
CA HIS A 151 24.20 9.79 0.03
C HIS A 151 23.27 10.17 1.19
N ILE A 152 21.96 10.15 0.98
CA ILE A 152 20.97 10.41 2.04
C ILE A 152 21.11 9.36 3.18
N CYS A 153 21.23 8.08 2.85
CA CYS A 153 21.43 7.01 3.83
C CYS A 153 22.70 7.24 4.68
N LYS A 154 23.81 7.59 4.04
CA LYS A 154 25.05 7.91 4.76
C LYS A 154 24.89 9.10 5.70
N HIS A 155 24.19 10.13 5.24
CA HIS A 155 23.96 11.34 6.04
C HIS A 155 23.05 11.06 7.25
N ILE A 156 22.00 10.25 7.08
CA ILE A 156 21.14 9.81 8.19
C ILE A 156 21.94 8.97 9.19
N ASN A 157 22.75 8.01 8.74
CA ASN A 157 23.56 7.19 9.61
C ASN A 157 24.57 8.03 10.41
N GLN A 158 25.25 8.97 9.77
CA GLN A 158 26.17 9.90 10.43
C GLN A 158 25.43 10.75 11.47
N PHE A 159 24.25 11.27 11.14
CA PHE A 159 23.42 12.03 12.09
C PHE A 159 23.04 11.20 13.32
N ILE A 160 22.64 9.93 13.12
CA ILE A 160 22.29 9.00 14.21
C ILE A 160 23.50 8.78 15.14
N GLU A 161 24.69 8.55 14.57
CA GLU A 161 25.91 8.31 15.32
C GLU A 161 26.38 9.55 16.10
N GLU A 162 26.45 10.71 15.45
CA GLU A 162 26.93 11.97 16.04
C GLU A 162 26.04 12.48 17.17
N ASN A 163 24.73 12.24 17.09
CA ASN A 163 23.77 12.73 18.08
C ASN A 163 23.35 11.68 19.11
N ASN A 164 24.00 10.49 19.14
CA ASN A 164 23.63 9.38 20.01
C ASN A 164 22.09 9.12 19.97
N PHE A 165 21.54 9.06 18.77
CA PHE A 165 20.12 8.96 18.56
C PHE A 165 19.58 7.66 19.17
N ALA A 166 18.51 7.74 19.99
CA ALA A 166 18.00 6.58 20.72
C ALA A 166 17.38 5.51 19.79
N ALA A 167 16.76 5.94 18.68
CA ALA A 167 16.21 5.04 17.67
C ALA A 167 17.17 4.90 16.48
N VAL A 168 17.65 3.70 16.23
CA VAL A 168 18.33 3.36 14.97
C VAL A 168 17.25 3.02 13.95
N PHE A 169 17.19 3.76 12.85
CA PHE A 169 16.24 3.54 11.77
C PHE A 169 16.91 3.62 10.40
N THR A 170 16.27 3.05 9.40
CA THR A 170 16.70 3.09 8.02
C THR A 170 15.62 3.70 7.14
N ILE A 171 15.93 3.96 5.90
CA ILE A 171 14.99 4.39 4.89
C ILE A 171 15.00 3.42 3.71
N SER A 172 13.84 3.20 3.13
CA SER A 172 13.69 2.52 1.85
C SER A 172 13.27 3.52 0.78
N ALA A 173 13.62 3.28 -0.48
CA ALA A 173 13.23 4.17 -1.55
C ALA A 173 12.79 3.44 -2.82
N GLY A 174 11.72 3.95 -3.45
CA GLY A 174 11.34 3.61 -4.81
C GLY A 174 11.82 4.69 -5.78
N ILE A 175 12.53 4.32 -6.82
CA ILE A 175 13.01 5.22 -7.86
C ILE A 175 12.20 5.01 -9.12
N LEU A 176 11.56 6.07 -9.62
CA LEU A 176 10.79 6.06 -10.86
C LEU A 176 11.42 7.03 -11.86
N PRO A 177 11.93 6.54 -13.01
CA PRO A 177 12.23 7.43 -14.12
C PRO A 177 10.96 8.16 -14.56
N LEU A 178 11.04 9.48 -14.80
CA LEU A 178 9.88 10.23 -15.26
C LEU A 178 9.48 9.74 -16.65
N PRO A 179 8.27 9.18 -16.80
CA PRO A 179 7.75 8.78 -18.10
C PRO A 179 7.34 10.00 -18.92
N ASP A 180 6.91 9.77 -20.15
CA ASP A 180 6.20 10.79 -20.93
C ASP A 180 4.89 11.16 -20.21
N LEU A 181 4.92 12.30 -19.51
CA LEU A 181 3.80 12.77 -18.68
C LEU A 181 2.59 13.17 -19.52
N SER A 182 2.74 13.35 -20.83
CA SER A 182 1.59 13.61 -21.72
C SER A 182 0.63 12.42 -21.79
N GLN A 183 1.12 11.21 -21.48
CA GLN A 183 0.36 9.96 -21.49
C GLN A 183 0.06 9.43 -20.09
N THR A 184 0.82 9.86 -19.08
CA THR A 184 0.70 9.33 -17.71
C THR A 184 0.18 10.42 -16.77
N GLY A 185 -1.05 10.26 -16.28
CA GLY A 185 -1.63 11.19 -15.30
C GLY A 185 -0.95 11.09 -13.93
N TYR A 186 -1.05 12.16 -13.12
CA TYR A 186 -0.46 12.22 -11.77
C TYR A 186 -0.82 11.01 -10.89
N ALA A 187 -2.08 10.59 -10.89
CA ALA A 187 -2.52 9.45 -10.08
C ALA A 187 -1.82 8.13 -10.46
N GLU A 188 -1.52 7.91 -11.72
CA GLU A 188 -0.78 6.74 -12.17
C GLU A 188 0.71 6.85 -11.82
N LEU A 189 1.27 8.05 -11.90
CA LEU A 189 2.64 8.33 -11.48
C LEU A 189 2.84 7.94 -10.00
N ILE A 190 1.95 8.40 -9.13
CA ILE A 190 2.00 8.08 -7.68
C ILE A 190 1.87 6.58 -7.44
N LYS A 191 0.95 5.88 -8.10
CA LYS A 191 0.84 4.42 -7.97
C LYS A 191 2.12 3.67 -8.33
N ARG A 192 2.84 4.12 -9.35
CA ARG A 192 4.11 3.53 -9.77
C ARG A 192 5.22 3.80 -8.76
N THR A 193 5.26 5.00 -8.17
CA THR A 193 6.21 5.30 -7.09
C THR A 193 5.92 4.52 -5.82
N ASP A 194 4.64 4.39 -5.43
CA ASP A 194 4.20 3.58 -4.29
C ASP A 194 4.55 2.10 -4.47
N PHE A 195 4.33 1.58 -5.68
CA PHE A 195 4.77 0.22 -6.03
C PHE A 195 6.27 0.06 -5.83
N SER A 196 7.08 0.99 -6.35
CA SER A 196 8.54 0.93 -6.25
C SER A 196 9.02 0.97 -4.79
N LEU A 197 8.44 1.82 -3.95
CA LEU A 197 8.74 1.85 -2.51
C LEU A 197 8.30 0.55 -1.82
N THR A 198 7.14 0.00 -2.19
CA THR A 198 6.66 -1.28 -1.67
C THR A 198 7.64 -2.41 -2.00
N MET A 199 8.16 -2.45 -3.23
CA MET A 199 9.16 -3.45 -3.65
C MET A 199 10.46 -3.31 -2.86
N ALA A 200 10.96 -2.09 -2.62
CA ALA A 200 12.11 -1.86 -1.76
C ALA A 200 11.88 -2.40 -0.33
N LYS A 201 10.71 -2.11 0.26
CA LYS A 201 10.34 -2.61 1.59
C LYS A 201 10.22 -4.16 1.63
N GLN A 202 9.78 -4.80 0.54
CA GLN A 202 9.69 -6.26 0.42
C GLN A 202 11.05 -6.94 0.19
N HIS A 203 11.98 -6.28 -0.49
CA HIS A 203 13.35 -6.76 -0.72
C HIS A 203 14.27 -6.67 0.51
N GLY A 204 13.71 -6.43 1.69
CA GLY A 204 14.45 -6.45 2.96
C GLY A 204 14.62 -5.10 3.60
N ARG A 205 14.05 -4.04 3.05
CA ARG A 205 14.21 -2.64 3.50
C ARG A 205 15.65 -2.14 3.39
N ASN A 206 15.89 -0.89 3.82
CA ASN A 206 17.23 -0.27 3.77
C ASN A 206 17.88 -0.39 2.38
N CYS A 207 17.10 -0.24 1.34
CA CYS A 207 17.52 -0.33 -0.06
C CYS A 207 16.67 0.57 -0.96
N CYS A 208 17.14 0.81 -2.16
CA CYS A 208 16.33 1.42 -3.20
C CYS A 208 15.94 0.38 -4.25
N TYR A 209 14.77 0.59 -4.86
CA TYR A 209 14.25 -0.21 -5.97
C TYR A 209 13.94 0.70 -7.16
N ILE A 210 14.53 0.40 -8.32
CA ILE A 210 14.25 1.12 -9.57
C ILE A 210 13.05 0.47 -10.25
N PHE A 211 12.05 1.26 -10.57
CA PHE A 211 10.81 0.83 -11.19
C PHE A 211 11.04 -0.03 -12.45
N GLN A 212 10.34 -1.17 -12.51
CA GLN A 212 10.32 -2.08 -13.65
C GLN A 212 8.87 -2.27 -14.11
N GLU A 213 8.58 -1.91 -15.36
CA GLU A 213 7.21 -1.98 -15.91
C GLU A 213 6.64 -3.40 -15.89
N GLU A 214 7.45 -4.42 -16.22
CA GLU A 214 7.02 -5.81 -16.25
C GLU A 214 6.59 -6.29 -14.85
N GLU A 215 7.37 -5.96 -13.80
CA GLU A 215 7.03 -6.32 -12.43
C GLU A 215 5.79 -5.58 -11.94
N TYR A 216 5.62 -4.32 -12.35
CA TYR A 216 4.41 -3.56 -12.04
C TYR A 216 3.16 -4.17 -12.68
N GLN A 217 3.23 -4.58 -13.94
CA GLN A 217 2.11 -5.24 -14.62
C GLN A 217 1.77 -6.59 -13.97
N ASN A 218 2.78 -7.35 -13.55
CA ASN A 218 2.57 -8.59 -12.79
C ASN A 218 1.92 -8.32 -11.42
N PHE A 219 2.37 -7.29 -10.70
CA PHE A 219 1.76 -6.86 -9.44
C PHE A 219 0.28 -6.50 -9.61
N LEU A 220 -0.06 -5.75 -10.65
CA LEU A 220 -1.45 -5.39 -10.95
C LEU A 220 -2.29 -6.64 -11.28
N ARG A 221 -1.74 -7.57 -12.05
CA ARG A 221 -2.37 -8.85 -12.38
C ARG A 221 -2.67 -9.68 -11.13
N ILE A 222 -1.67 -9.87 -10.26
CA ILE A 222 -1.82 -10.62 -9.00
C ILE A 222 -2.90 -9.99 -8.12
N ARG A 223 -2.90 -8.66 -7.99
CA ARG A 223 -3.91 -7.94 -7.20
C ARG A 223 -5.32 -8.14 -7.75
N GLU A 224 -5.48 -8.14 -9.06
CA GLU A 224 -6.77 -8.33 -9.71
C GLU A 224 -7.28 -9.76 -9.54
N ILE A 225 -6.41 -10.77 -9.74
CA ILE A 225 -6.75 -12.19 -9.48
C ILE A 225 -7.15 -12.37 -8.01
N THR A 226 -6.42 -11.79 -7.06
CA THR A 226 -6.74 -11.87 -5.63
C THR A 226 -8.13 -11.29 -5.34
N ASN A 227 -8.48 -10.15 -5.92
CA ASN A 227 -9.80 -9.55 -5.78
C ASN A 227 -10.91 -10.44 -6.38
N GLU A 228 -10.66 -11.06 -7.53
CA GLU A 228 -11.60 -12.00 -8.13
C GLU A 228 -11.80 -13.26 -7.27
N LEU A 229 -10.71 -13.79 -6.67
CA LEU A 229 -10.78 -14.93 -5.74
C LEU A 229 -11.64 -14.58 -4.50
N HIS A 230 -11.42 -13.42 -3.89
CA HIS A 230 -12.27 -12.93 -2.80
C HIS A 230 -13.75 -12.84 -3.22
N SER A 231 -14.00 -12.27 -4.37
CA SER A 231 -15.37 -12.17 -4.91
C SER A 231 -15.97 -13.55 -5.18
N ALA A 232 -15.21 -14.47 -5.75
CA ALA A 232 -15.65 -15.82 -6.08
C ALA A 232 -16.06 -16.60 -4.82
N VAL A 233 -15.24 -16.58 -3.79
CA VAL A 233 -15.52 -17.24 -2.50
C VAL A 233 -16.78 -16.68 -1.85
N ASN A 234 -16.96 -15.36 -1.84
CA ASN A 234 -18.13 -14.72 -1.22
C ASN A 234 -19.44 -14.89 -2.03
N HIS A 235 -19.35 -15.26 -3.32
CA HIS A 235 -20.51 -15.40 -4.19
C HIS A 235 -20.71 -16.86 -4.67
N GLY A 236 -20.47 -17.83 -3.82
CA GLY A 236 -20.76 -19.24 -4.09
C GLY A 236 -19.77 -19.91 -5.03
N PHE A 237 -18.48 -19.54 -4.90
CA PHE A 237 -17.34 -20.15 -5.61
C PHE A 237 -17.44 -20.06 -7.15
N ARG A 238 -18.04 -18.99 -7.67
CA ARG A 238 -18.15 -18.76 -9.11
C ARG A 238 -16.78 -18.66 -9.76
N GLY A 239 -16.58 -19.43 -10.84
CA GLY A 239 -15.28 -19.54 -11.53
C GLY A 239 -14.44 -20.68 -11.04
N PHE A 240 -14.70 -21.24 -9.85
CA PHE A 240 -14.09 -22.51 -9.42
C PHE A 240 -14.78 -23.71 -10.06
N SER A 241 -14.00 -24.72 -10.37
CA SER A 241 -14.46 -26.04 -10.82
C SER A 241 -13.49 -27.12 -10.37
N ILE A 242 -13.91 -28.38 -10.48
CA ILE A 242 -13.07 -29.54 -10.21
C ILE A 242 -12.91 -30.38 -11.45
N ILE A 243 -11.75 -30.97 -11.61
CA ILE A 243 -11.49 -31.97 -12.65
C ILE A 243 -10.90 -33.23 -12.01
N PHE A 244 -11.03 -34.36 -12.70
CA PHE A 244 -10.57 -35.65 -12.25
C PHE A 244 -9.43 -36.13 -13.14
N GLN A 245 -8.28 -36.45 -12.52
CA GLN A 245 -7.19 -37.14 -13.19
C GLN A 245 -7.30 -38.63 -12.84
N PRO A 246 -7.59 -39.51 -13.82
CA PRO A 246 -7.86 -40.93 -13.54
C PRO A 246 -6.62 -41.66 -13.04
N VAL A 247 -6.85 -42.57 -12.09
CA VAL A 247 -5.86 -43.51 -11.58
C VAL A 247 -6.25 -44.93 -12.03
N MET A 248 -5.38 -45.57 -12.82
CA MET A 248 -5.59 -46.85 -13.40
C MET A 248 -4.76 -47.93 -12.68
N ASP A 249 -5.34 -49.08 -12.40
CA ASP A 249 -4.59 -50.28 -12.09
C ASP A 249 -4.08 -50.89 -13.39
N ILE A 250 -2.76 -50.83 -13.60
CA ILE A 250 -2.10 -51.27 -14.85
C ILE A 250 -2.19 -52.78 -15.00
N GLN A 251 -2.26 -53.58 -13.89
CA GLN A 251 -2.32 -55.03 -13.95
C GLN A 251 -3.70 -55.56 -14.37
N GLN A 252 -4.75 -54.86 -13.94
CA GLN A 252 -6.13 -55.20 -14.21
C GLN A 252 -6.77 -54.38 -15.34
N ASP A 253 -6.05 -53.41 -15.89
CA ASP A 253 -6.56 -52.43 -16.84
C ASP A 253 -7.89 -51.81 -16.39
N LYS A 254 -7.94 -51.41 -15.12
CA LYS A 254 -9.18 -50.99 -14.46
C LYS A 254 -9.02 -49.58 -13.83
N LEU A 255 -10.03 -48.74 -14.00
CA LEU A 255 -10.11 -47.49 -13.29
C LEU A 255 -10.38 -47.72 -11.80
N THR A 256 -9.47 -47.31 -10.94
CA THR A 256 -9.56 -47.52 -9.48
C THR A 256 -9.89 -46.27 -8.70
N GLY A 257 -9.59 -45.10 -9.28
CA GLY A 257 -9.82 -43.84 -8.62
C GLY A 257 -9.46 -42.64 -9.49
N ALA A 258 -9.43 -41.48 -8.84
CA ALA A 258 -8.91 -40.26 -9.47
C ALA A 258 -8.32 -39.31 -8.43
N GLU A 259 -7.37 -38.52 -8.86
CA GLU A 259 -6.97 -37.30 -8.15
C GLU A 259 -7.92 -36.17 -8.54
N VAL A 260 -8.49 -35.50 -7.53
CA VAL A 260 -9.37 -34.35 -7.76
C VAL A 260 -8.51 -33.08 -7.72
N LEU A 261 -8.63 -32.29 -8.75
CA LEU A 261 -7.82 -31.11 -8.95
C LEU A 261 -8.71 -29.88 -9.10
N ILE A 262 -8.48 -28.88 -8.26
CA ILE A 262 -9.18 -27.61 -8.32
C ILE A 262 -8.73 -26.78 -9.51
N ARG A 263 -9.66 -26.06 -10.14
CA ARG A 263 -9.42 -25.13 -11.24
C ARG A 263 -10.12 -23.82 -10.94
N PHE A 264 -9.54 -22.74 -11.44
CA PHE A 264 -10.14 -21.40 -11.37
C PHE A 264 -10.05 -20.70 -12.72
N ALA A 265 -11.15 -20.08 -13.12
CA ALA A 265 -11.22 -19.26 -14.32
C ALA A 265 -11.60 -17.82 -13.94
N SER A 266 -10.66 -16.92 -14.13
CA SER A 266 -10.87 -15.46 -13.99
C SER A 266 -11.79 -14.96 -15.12
N LYS A 267 -12.61 -13.99 -14.84
CA LYS A 267 -13.44 -13.33 -15.88
C LYS A 267 -12.60 -12.58 -16.89
N LYS A 268 -11.50 -12.00 -16.44
CA LYS A 268 -10.61 -11.15 -17.25
C LYS A 268 -9.50 -11.93 -17.92
N PHE A 269 -8.90 -12.87 -17.20
CA PHE A 269 -7.68 -13.56 -17.64
C PHE A 269 -7.92 -14.98 -18.14
N GLY A 270 -9.16 -15.49 -18.08
CA GLY A 270 -9.46 -16.88 -18.42
C GLY A 270 -8.95 -17.88 -17.40
N PRO A 271 -8.58 -19.11 -17.81
CA PRO A 271 -8.05 -20.12 -16.91
C PRO A 271 -6.75 -19.67 -16.22
N ILE A 272 -6.70 -19.74 -14.89
CA ILE A 272 -5.54 -19.42 -14.06
C ILE A 272 -4.89 -20.72 -13.60
N SER A 273 -3.56 -20.79 -13.67
CA SER A 273 -2.81 -21.98 -13.21
C SER A 273 -2.95 -22.17 -11.71
N PRO A 274 -3.12 -23.42 -11.22
CA PRO A 274 -3.05 -23.71 -9.78
C PRO A 274 -1.80 -23.18 -9.09
N ALA A 275 -0.65 -23.23 -9.78
CA ALA A 275 0.60 -22.66 -9.26
C ALA A 275 0.55 -21.16 -9.04
N GLU A 276 -0.36 -20.45 -9.72
CA GLU A 276 -0.56 -19.00 -9.58
C GLU A 276 -1.62 -18.68 -8.50
N PHE A 277 -2.79 -19.33 -8.53
CA PHE A 277 -3.89 -18.91 -7.63
C PHE A 277 -3.89 -19.61 -6.24
N ILE A 278 -3.33 -20.82 -6.09
CA ILE A 278 -3.28 -21.48 -4.78
C ILE A 278 -2.46 -20.69 -3.75
N PRO A 279 -1.24 -20.21 -4.07
CA PRO A 279 -0.50 -19.34 -3.14
C PRO A 279 -1.25 -18.07 -2.74
N LEU A 280 -2.07 -17.50 -3.64
CA LEU A 280 -2.90 -16.34 -3.33
C LEU A 280 -4.04 -16.67 -2.36
N LEU A 281 -4.66 -17.85 -2.52
CA LEU A 281 -5.64 -18.36 -1.56
C LEU A 281 -5.02 -18.63 -0.18
N GLU A 282 -3.80 -19.17 -0.15
CA GLU A 282 -3.07 -19.45 1.11
C GLU A 282 -2.69 -18.16 1.84
N THR A 283 -2.11 -17.20 1.13
CA THR A 283 -1.68 -15.91 1.70
C THR A 283 -2.86 -15.08 2.20
N SER A 284 -3.99 -15.10 1.48
CA SER A 284 -5.23 -14.39 1.86
C SER A 284 -6.09 -15.15 2.89
N GLY A 285 -5.75 -16.40 3.22
CA GLY A 285 -6.56 -17.27 4.09
C GLY A 285 -7.81 -17.84 3.41
N LEU A 286 -8.08 -17.50 2.17
CA LEU A 286 -9.22 -18.01 1.40
C LEU A 286 -9.11 -19.50 1.08
N ILE A 287 -7.95 -20.10 1.24
CA ILE A 287 -7.73 -21.54 1.05
C ILE A 287 -8.62 -22.37 1.99
N ILE A 288 -8.95 -21.86 3.19
CA ILE A 288 -9.79 -22.58 4.16
C ILE A 288 -11.22 -22.74 3.64
N PRO A 289 -11.99 -21.67 3.37
CA PRO A 289 -13.34 -21.81 2.84
C PRO A 289 -13.36 -22.48 1.45
N THR A 290 -12.35 -22.22 0.60
CA THR A 290 -12.23 -22.86 -0.71
C THR A 290 -12.00 -24.36 -0.57
N GLY A 291 -11.17 -24.79 0.37
CA GLY A 291 -10.92 -26.20 0.61
C GLY A 291 -12.14 -26.97 1.14
N ARG A 292 -12.96 -26.34 2.02
CA ARG A 292 -14.24 -26.92 2.44
C ARG A 292 -15.19 -27.12 1.26
N TRP A 293 -15.33 -26.14 0.42
CA TRP A 293 -16.12 -26.24 -0.81
C TRP A 293 -15.59 -27.35 -1.70
N PHE A 294 -14.27 -27.37 -1.93
CA PHE A 294 -13.60 -28.35 -2.79
C PHE A 294 -13.81 -29.81 -2.31
N MET A 295 -13.68 -30.06 -0.99
CA MET A 295 -13.94 -31.36 -0.40
C MET A 295 -15.39 -31.78 -0.60
N ARG A 296 -16.36 -30.91 -0.37
CA ARG A 296 -17.78 -31.19 -0.57
C ARG A 296 -18.10 -31.56 -2.02
N GLU A 297 -17.55 -30.83 -2.98
CA GLU A 297 -17.73 -31.14 -4.40
C GLU A 297 -17.08 -32.49 -4.78
N ALA A 298 -15.87 -32.76 -4.27
CA ALA A 298 -15.16 -34.01 -4.52
C ALA A 298 -15.91 -35.22 -3.93
N ILE A 299 -16.37 -35.14 -2.69
CA ILE A 299 -17.14 -36.17 -2.01
C ILE A 299 -18.47 -36.43 -2.74
N THR A 300 -19.18 -35.38 -3.11
CA THR A 300 -20.42 -35.45 -3.86
C THR A 300 -20.23 -36.16 -5.22
N ALA A 301 -19.18 -35.83 -5.91
CA ALA A 301 -18.84 -36.46 -7.19
C ALA A 301 -18.40 -37.92 -7.02
N CYS A 302 -17.57 -38.23 -6.01
CA CYS A 302 -17.15 -39.57 -5.67
C CYS A 302 -18.37 -40.49 -5.42
N ARG A 303 -19.34 -40.03 -4.63
CA ARG A 303 -20.59 -40.76 -4.37
C ARG A 303 -21.34 -41.10 -5.65
N LYS A 304 -21.45 -40.14 -6.60
CA LYS A 304 -22.12 -40.41 -7.89
C LYS A 304 -21.39 -41.45 -8.72
N ILE A 305 -20.04 -41.41 -8.75
CA ILE A 305 -19.23 -42.36 -9.53
C ILE A 305 -19.33 -43.78 -8.88
N ARG A 306 -19.37 -43.89 -7.55
CA ARG A 306 -19.49 -45.16 -6.85
C ARG A 306 -20.79 -45.90 -7.11
N MET A 307 -21.82 -45.27 -7.65
CA MET A 307 -23.02 -45.95 -8.14
C MET A 307 -22.73 -46.88 -9.31
N GLN A 308 -21.67 -46.57 -10.08
CA GLN A 308 -21.25 -47.42 -11.24
C GLN A 308 -19.95 -48.20 -10.96
N ILE A 309 -19.05 -47.62 -10.15
CA ILE A 309 -17.77 -48.20 -9.75
C ILE A 309 -17.70 -48.21 -8.22
N PRO A 310 -18.19 -49.26 -7.52
CA PRO A 310 -18.38 -49.27 -6.06
C PRO A 310 -17.11 -48.97 -5.27
N ASP A 311 -15.93 -49.42 -5.73
CA ASP A 311 -14.64 -49.26 -5.05
C ASP A 311 -13.86 -48.03 -5.47
N PHE A 312 -14.49 -47.11 -6.23
CA PHE A 312 -13.82 -45.91 -6.70
C PHE A 312 -13.37 -45.02 -5.55
N LYS A 313 -12.11 -44.57 -5.61
CA LYS A 313 -11.49 -43.72 -4.60
C LYS A 313 -11.12 -42.34 -5.20
N VAL A 314 -11.15 -41.32 -4.37
CA VAL A 314 -10.67 -39.98 -4.72
C VAL A 314 -9.55 -39.56 -3.79
N ASN A 315 -8.52 -38.97 -4.37
CA ASN A 315 -7.44 -38.30 -3.66
C ASN A 315 -7.65 -36.80 -3.71
N ILE A 316 -7.57 -36.12 -2.57
CA ILE A 316 -7.76 -34.67 -2.43
C ILE A 316 -6.48 -34.08 -1.84
N ASN A 317 -5.92 -33.05 -2.51
CA ASN A 317 -4.78 -32.32 -1.99
C ASN A 317 -5.23 -31.30 -0.93
N VAL A 318 -4.50 -31.26 0.19
CA VAL A 318 -4.76 -30.35 1.33
C VAL A 318 -3.54 -29.47 1.52
N SER A 319 -3.78 -28.16 1.67
CA SER A 319 -2.73 -27.18 1.96
C SER A 319 -2.26 -27.28 3.40
N GLN A 320 -0.97 -27.01 3.63
CA GLN A 320 -0.41 -26.89 4.99
C GLN A 320 -1.13 -25.82 5.83
N VAL A 321 -1.56 -24.72 5.20
CA VAL A 321 -2.32 -23.66 5.87
C VAL A 321 -3.64 -24.19 6.42
N GLN A 322 -4.33 -25.07 5.68
CA GLN A 322 -5.57 -25.71 6.15
C GLN A 322 -5.31 -26.62 7.35
N ILE A 323 -4.22 -27.39 7.33
CA ILE A 323 -3.86 -28.29 8.44
C ILE A 323 -3.53 -27.49 9.70
N THR A 324 -2.84 -26.36 9.58
CA THR A 324 -2.34 -25.60 10.73
C THR A 324 -3.32 -24.56 11.26
N LYS A 325 -4.22 -24.03 10.41
CA LYS A 325 -5.11 -22.90 10.74
C LYS A 325 -6.60 -23.25 10.70
N SER A 326 -6.96 -24.53 10.47
CA SER A 326 -8.35 -24.98 10.50
C SER A 326 -8.45 -26.42 11.03
N ASP A 327 -9.66 -26.84 11.36
CA ASP A 327 -9.96 -28.20 11.78
C ASP A 327 -10.41 -29.06 10.59
N ILE A 328 -9.52 -29.17 9.58
CA ILE A 328 -9.81 -29.80 8.28
C ILE A 328 -10.23 -31.27 8.42
N ILE A 329 -9.72 -31.98 9.44
CA ILE A 329 -10.05 -33.39 9.68
C ILE A 329 -11.50 -33.53 10.14
N THR A 330 -11.94 -32.71 11.08
CA THR A 330 -13.34 -32.67 11.53
C THR A 330 -14.26 -32.22 10.39
N ASP A 331 -13.87 -31.23 9.59
CA ASP A 331 -14.61 -30.82 8.40
C ASP A 331 -14.78 -32.00 7.42
N LEU A 332 -13.72 -32.76 7.15
CA LEU A 332 -13.73 -33.91 6.24
C LEU A 332 -14.66 -35.04 6.78
N ILE A 333 -14.52 -35.40 8.04
CA ILE A 333 -15.37 -36.43 8.67
C ILE A 333 -16.83 -36.02 8.58
N SER A 334 -17.16 -34.79 8.94
CA SER A 334 -18.51 -34.25 8.88
C SER A 334 -19.14 -34.29 7.47
N GLU A 335 -18.37 -33.94 6.43
CA GLU A 335 -18.83 -34.00 5.04
C GLU A 335 -19.00 -35.47 4.56
N MET A 336 -18.14 -36.39 5.00
CA MET A 336 -18.26 -37.81 4.72
C MET A 336 -19.51 -38.40 5.36
N ASP A 337 -19.74 -38.13 6.63
CA ASP A 337 -20.93 -38.60 7.38
C ASP A 337 -22.22 -38.04 6.73
N ALA A 338 -22.26 -36.76 6.42
CA ALA A 338 -23.39 -36.13 5.76
C ALA A 338 -23.66 -36.72 4.36
N SER A 339 -22.63 -37.18 3.66
CA SER A 339 -22.75 -37.79 2.34
C SER A 339 -23.09 -39.28 2.37
N GLY A 340 -22.94 -39.95 3.53
CA GLY A 340 -23.04 -41.41 3.67
C GLY A 340 -21.95 -42.19 2.93
N LEU A 341 -20.79 -41.58 2.69
CA LEU A 341 -19.64 -42.19 2.05
C LEU A 341 -18.73 -42.81 3.13
N PRO A 342 -18.54 -44.14 3.15
CA PRO A 342 -17.64 -44.74 4.13
C PRO A 342 -16.18 -44.33 3.85
N PRO A 343 -15.32 -44.19 4.91
CA PRO A 343 -13.91 -44.00 4.76
C PRO A 343 -13.32 -45.20 3.97
N ALA A 344 -12.28 -44.88 3.15
CA ALA A 344 -11.62 -45.86 2.29
C ALA A 344 -10.59 -46.70 3.06
#